data_6bb3817b50edfe4f4278326a2fdafe07
#
_entry.id   6bb3817b50edfe4f4278326a2fdafe07
#
_cell.length_a   1.000
_cell.length_b   1.000
_cell.length_c   1.000
_cell.angle_alpha   90.00
_cell.angle_beta   90.00
_cell.angle_gamma   90.00
#
_symmetry.space_group_name_H-M   'P 1'
#
loop_
_entity.id
_entity.type
_entity.pdbx_description
1 polymer ?
#
loop_
_entity_poly.entity_id
_entity_poly.type
_entity_poly.pdbx_seq_one_letter_code
_entity_poly.pdbx_strand_id
1 'polypeptide(L)'
;DLRDSNHRLEVIDLLRNLPGVEVETVGDSTFLAHIGGKIEIAARTPIRNRRDLSRVYTPGVARVCKAIYDTPSKARKLTIKRNTVAVVTDGTAVLGLGDIGPEAAMPVMEGKAVLFKQFGGVDAWPVALDTKDPDEIVSIVKALAPAYGGINLEDIAAPKCFDIEARLREELDIPVFHDDQHGTAIVTLAALINALKVVGKNIEDVRIVLSGVGAAGSAIAKLLMAHGARDIVGYGRDGALNGDNTEGMNEHRRWLAEHTNPRHVTGNLKEGLKGADVFIGVSSGNLLEPEDLAVMNEGAIVFAMANPTPEVDP
;
A
#
# COMPACT_ATOMS: atom_id res chain seq x y z
N ASP A 1 -1.95 -2.53 -25.33
CA ASP A 1 -2.47 -1.90 -24.12
C ASP A 1 -2.85 -0.46 -24.42
N LEU A 2 -3.98 0.00 -23.89
CA LEU A 2 -4.48 1.36 -24.11
C LEU A 2 -4.05 2.23 -22.93
N ARG A 3 -3.58 3.45 -23.20
CA ARG A 3 -3.00 4.34 -22.18
C ARG A 3 -4.04 4.85 -21.17
N ASP A 4 -5.24 5.20 -21.66
CA ASP A 4 -6.36 5.73 -20.88
C ASP A 4 -7.70 5.59 -21.62
N SER A 5 -8.78 6.09 -21.00
CA SER A 5 -10.11 6.05 -21.59
C SER A 5 -10.25 6.87 -22.88
N ASN A 6 -9.51 7.96 -23.03
CA ASN A 6 -9.55 8.80 -24.24
C ASN A 6 -8.86 8.09 -25.39
N HIS A 7 -7.67 7.53 -25.15
CA HIS A 7 -6.95 6.71 -26.14
C HIS A 7 -7.80 5.51 -26.59
N ARG A 8 -8.58 4.90 -25.68
CA ARG A 8 -9.54 3.84 -26.04
C ARG A 8 -10.59 4.34 -27.03
N LEU A 9 -11.17 5.51 -26.81
CA LEU A 9 -12.17 6.08 -27.72
C LEU A 9 -11.58 6.41 -29.08
N GLU A 10 -10.37 6.99 -29.12
CA GLU A 10 -9.65 7.28 -30.36
C GLU A 10 -9.38 6.01 -31.18
N VAL A 11 -8.92 4.93 -30.54
CA VAL A 11 -8.67 3.65 -31.21
C VAL A 11 -9.97 3.03 -31.74
N ILE A 12 -11.07 3.10 -30.98
CA ILE A 12 -12.38 2.62 -31.43
C ILE A 12 -12.85 3.39 -32.66
N ASP A 13 -12.74 4.71 -32.63
CA ASP A 13 -13.15 5.56 -33.75
C ASP A 13 -12.27 5.33 -34.98
N LEU A 14 -10.98 5.13 -34.78
CA LEU A 14 -10.04 4.80 -35.84
C LEU A 14 -10.39 3.46 -36.50
N LEU A 15 -10.71 2.43 -35.71
CA LEU A 15 -11.12 1.11 -36.20
C LEU A 15 -12.46 1.16 -36.95
N ARG A 16 -13.45 1.91 -36.44
CA ARG A 16 -14.76 2.08 -37.10
C ARG A 16 -14.68 2.77 -38.44
N ASN A 17 -13.66 3.62 -38.65
CA ASN A 17 -13.44 4.35 -39.88
C ASN A 17 -12.60 3.58 -40.93
N LEU A 18 -12.04 2.40 -40.57
CA LEU A 18 -11.27 1.60 -41.51
C LEU A 18 -12.20 0.87 -42.54
N PRO A 19 -11.92 0.93 -43.83
CA PRO A 19 -12.67 0.21 -44.83
C PRO A 19 -12.62 -1.32 -44.62
N GLY A 20 -13.77 -1.98 -44.55
CA GLY A 20 -13.85 -3.43 -44.38
C GLY A 20 -13.68 -3.93 -42.95
N VAL A 21 -13.65 -3.04 -41.97
CA VAL A 21 -13.63 -3.38 -40.55
C VAL A 21 -14.98 -3.06 -39.91
N GLU A 22 -15.57 -4.03 -39.25
CA GLU A 22 -16.75 -3.87 -38.41
C GLU A 22 -16.39 -4.14 -36.96
N VAL A 23 -16.66 -3.18 -36.06
CA VAL A 23 -16.42 -3.32 -34.62
C VAL A 23 -17.68 -3.91 -34.01
N GLU A 24 -17.71 -5.23 -33.78
CA GLU A 24 -18.87 -5.94 -33.23
C GLU A 24 -19.10 -5.63 -31.76
N THR A 25 -18.03 -5.64 -30.96
CA THR A 25 -18.08 -5.41 -29.50
C THR A 25 -16.83 -4.72 -29.00
N VAL A 26 -17.00 -3.88 -27.98
CA VAL A 26 -15.90 -3.25 -27.25
C VAL A 26 -16.03 -3.68 -25.80
N GLY A 27 -15.14 -4.56 -25.37
CA GLY A 27 -15.05 -5.00 -23.97
C GLY A 27 -13.87 -4.38 -23.25
N ASP A 28 -14.04 -4.09 -21.96
CA ASP A 28 -12.94 -3.74 -21.08
C ASP A 28 -12.59 -4.96 -20.23
N SER A 29 -11.42 -5.55 -20.46
CA SER A 29 -10.97 -6.76 -19.77
C SER A 29 -10.84 -6.56 -18.26
N THR A 30 -10.54 -5.34 -17.83
CA THR A 30 -10.46 -4.99 -16.41
C THR A 30 -11.83 -5.09 -15.76
N PHE A 31 -12.87 -4.48 -16.37
CA PHE A 31 -14.24 -4.60 -15.87
C PHE A 31 -14.74 -6.04 -15.90
N LEU A 32 -14.43 -6.78 -16.96
CA LEU A 32 -14.82 -8.20 -17.06
C LEU A 32 -14.22 -9.04 -15.94
N ALA A 33 -12.97 -8.78 -15.55
CA ALA A 33 -12.30 -9.47 -14.44
C ALA A 33 -12.90 -9.14 -13.06
N HIS A 34 -13.71 -8.08 -12.94
CA HIS A 34 -14.33 -7.65 -11.68
C HIS A 34 -15.79 -8.10 -11.54
N ILE A 35 -16.42 -8.62 -12.63
CA ILE A 35 -17.82 -9.05 -12.58
C ILE A 35 -17.98 -10.21 -11.59
N GLY A 36 -18.79 -9.99 -10.54
CA GLY A 36 -19.04 -10.98 -9.49
C GLY A 36 -17.97 -11.04 -8.41
N GLY A 37 -16.98 -10.14 -8.43
CA GLY A 37 -15.85 -10.12 -7.49
C GLY A 37 -14.70 -11.02 -7.92
N LYS A 38 -13.55 -10.89 -7.22
CA LYS A 38 -12.30 -11.60 -7.55
C LYS A 38 -11.96 -12.71 -6.58
N ILE A 39 -12.72 -12.86 -5.50
CA ILE A 39 -12.49 -13.85 -4.45
C ILE A 39 -13.78 -14.61 -4.14
N GLU A 40 -13.63 -15.85 -3.71
CA GLU A 40 -14.72 -16.71 -3.25
C GLU A 40 -14.31 -17.51 -2.02
N ILE A 41 -15.29 -18.07 -1.29
CA ILE A 41 -15.05 -19.01 -0.18
C ILE A 41 -15.25 -20.43 -0.69
N ALA A 42 -14.22 -21.25 -0.55
CA ALA A 42 -14.28 -22.68 -0.89
C ALA A 42 -14.23 -23.54 0.37
N ALA A 43 -15.16 -24.50 0.47
CA ALA A 43 -15.17 -25.45 1.58
C ALA A 43 -14.01 -26.46 1.46
N ARG A 44 -13.20 -26.58 2.52
CA ARG A 44 -12.09 -27.55 2.58
C ARG A 44 -12.56 -28.98 2.78
N THR A 45 -13.72 -29.16 3.41
CA THR A 45 -14.26 -30.47 3.78
C THR A 45 -15.61 -30.68 3.12
N PRO A 46 -15.75 -31.67 2.23
CA PRO A 46 -17.04 -31.96 1.59
C PRO A 46 -18.00 -32.60 2.61
N ILE A 47 -19.28 -32.25 2.52
CA ILE A 47 -20.36 -32.87 3.28
C ILE A 47 -21.11 -33.84 2.37
N ARG A 48 -20.91 -35.14 2.53
CA ARG A 48 -21.51 -36.20 1.70
C ARG A 48 -22.64 -36.95 2.42
N ASN A 49 -22.64 -36.92 3.75
CA ASN A 49 -23.55 -37.64 4.56
C ASN A 49 -23.75 -36.98 5.96
N ARG A 50 -24.68 -37.53 6.75
CA ARG A 50 -24.99 -37.02 8.08
C ARG A 50 -23.79 -37.07 9.05
N ARG A 51 -22.88 -38.02 8.87
CA ARG A 51 -21.68 -38.15 9.71
C ARG A 51 -20.71 -36.99 9.43
N ASP A 52 -20.52 -36.63 8.16
CA ASP A 52 -19.69 -35.50 7.78
C ASP A 52 -20.28 -34.19 8.32
N LEU A 53 -21.61 -34.02 8.14
CA LEU A 53 -22.32 -32.86 8.69
C LEU A 53 -22.13 -32.73 10.21
N SER A 54 -22.24 -33.80 10.95
CA SER A 54 -22.03 -33.79 12.40
C SER A 54 -20.63 -33.42 12.81
N ARG A 55 -19.61 -33.73 12.00
CA ARG A 55 -18.22 -33.35 12.26
C ARG A 55 -17.95 -31.88 11.97
N VAL A 56 -18.56 -31.35 10.89
CA VAL A 56 -18.34 -29.98 10.42
C VAL A 56 -19.18 -28.99 11.22
N TYR A 57 -20.38 -29.41 11.65
CA TYR A 57 -21.33 -28.56 12.34
C TYR A 57 -21.86 -29.23 13.60
N THR A 58 -23.18 -29.38 13.78
CA THR A 58 -23.77 -29.96 14.98
C THR A 58 -24.02 -31.47 14.86
N PRO A 59 -23.85 -32.22 15.97
CA PRO A 59 -23.43 -31.84 17.32
C PRO A 59 -21.90 -31.87 17.54
N GLY A 60 -21.12 -32.40 16.60
CA GLY A 60 -19.70 -32.71 16.79
C GLY A 60 -18.84 -31.49 17.05
N VAL A 61 -19.13 -30.35 16.42
CA VAL A 61 -18.39 -29.10 16.56
C VAL A 61 -18.33 -28.57 18.00
N ALA A 62 -19.32 -28.88 18.81
CA ALA A 62 -19.38 -28.44 20.21
C ALA A 62 -18.14 -28.87 21.04
N ARG A 63 -17.55 -30.03 20.71
CA ARG A 63 -16.32 -30.52 21.38
C ARG A 63 -15.12 -29.64 21.00
N VAL A 64 -15.07 -29.13 19.76
CA VAL A 64 -14.03 -28.23 19.29
C VAL A 64 -14.17 -26.86 19.97
N CYS A 65 -15.40 -26.34 20.06
CA CYS A 65 -15.70 -25.12 20.81
C CYS A 65 -15.25 -25.22 22.27
N LYS A 66 -15.59 -26.32 22.93
CA LYS A 66 -15.19 -26.57 24.34
C LYS A 66 -13.67 -26.63 24.48
N ALA A 67 -12.98 -27.29 23.55
CA ALA A 67 -11.52 -27.38 23.55
C ALA A 67 -10.82 -26.02 23.38
N ILE A 68 -11.40 -25.11 22.58
CA ILE A 68 -10.90 -23.72 22.42
C ILE A 68 -11.21 -22.91 23.68
N TYR A 69 -12.42 -23.05 24.25
CA TYR A 69 -12.79 -22.40 25.50
C TYR A 69 -11.81 -22.73 26.63
N ASP A 70 -11.48 -24.01 26.79
CA ASP A 70 -10.56 -24.49 27.83
C ASP A 70 -9.11 -24.11 27.55
N THR A 71 -8.75 -23.91 26.27
CA THR A 71 -7.39 -23.57 25.85
C THR A 71 -7.44 -22.63 24.61
N PRO A 72 -7.55 -21.29 24.82
CA PRO A 72 -7.76 -20.32 23.73
C PRO A 72 -6.72 -20.38 22.61
N SER A 73 -5.47 -20.74 22.90
CA SER A 73 -4.42 -20.86 21.88
C SER A 73 -4.73 -21.92 20.80
N LYS A 74 -5.63 -22.86 21.08
CA LYS A 74 -6.12 -23.86 20.10
C LYS A 74 -6.92 -23.23 18.97
N ALA A 75 -7.47 -22.01 19.13
CA ALA A 75 -8.15 -21.29 18.05
C ALA A 75 -7.29 -21.19 16.78
N ARG A 76 -5.99 -20.91 16.92
CA ARG A 76 -5.04 -20.86 15.79
C ARG A 76 -4.84 -22.22 15.09
N LYS A 77 -5.07 -23.34 15.76
CA LYS A 77 -4.92 -24.70 15.18
C LYS A 77 -6.23 -25.25 14.62
N LEU A 78 -7.35 -24.86 15.22
CA LEU A 78 -8.66 -25.49 14.98
C LEU A 78 -9.61 -24.61 14.14
N THR A 79 -9.20 -23.37 13.79
CA THR A 79 -10.01 -22.45 12.99
C THR A 79 -9.21 -21.82 11.86
N ILE A 80 -9.88 -21.06 10.98
CA ILE A 80 -9.27 -20.28 9.91
C ILE A 80 -8.38 -19.14 10.45
N LYS A 81 -8.50 -18.77 11.73
CA LYS A 81 -7.62 -17.78 12.40
C LYS A 81 -6.14 -18.04 12.15
N ARG A 82 -5.76 -19.28 11.90
CA ARG A 82 -4.39 -19.68 11.60
C ARG A 82 -3.80 -18.92 10.39
N ASN A 83 -4.61 -18.70 9.36
CA ASN A 83 -4.13 -18.28 8.04
C ASN A 83 -4.99 -17.18 7.41
N THR A 84 -5.78 -16.45 8.18
CA THR A 84 -6.69 -15.43 7.66
C THR A 84 -6.28 -14.04 8.11
N VAL A 85 -6.20 -13.10 7.15
CA VAL A 85 -5.90 -11.68 7.38
C VAL A 85 -7.12 -10.83 7.02
N ALA A 86 -7.47 -9.86 7.86
CA ALA A 86 -8.41 -8.81 7.49
C ALA A 86 -7.67 -7.71 6.69
N VAL A 87 -8.15 -7.39 5.51
CA VAL A 87 -7.71 -6.21 4.74
C VAL A 87 -8.68 -5.07 5.04
N VAL A 88 -8.29 -4.20 5.95
CA VAL A 88 -9.15 -3.14 6.52
C VAL A 88 -8.90 -1.82 5.83
N THR A 89 -9.96 -1.17 5.38
CA THR A 89 -9.91 0.16 4.76
C THR A 89 -11.10 1.02 5.20
N ASP A 90 -10.92 2.33 5.16
CA ASP A 90 -12.01 3.31 5.20
C ASP A 90 -12.16 4.07 3.86
N GLY A 91 -11.36 3.71 2.87
CA GLY A 91 -11.41 4.26 1.52
C GLY A 91 -10.97 5.71 1.40
N THR A 92 -10.15 6.23 2.33
CA THR A 92 -9.76 7.66 2.35
C THR A 92 -8.48 7.99 1.58
N ALA A 93 -7.73 6.98 1.11
CA ALA A 93 -6.47 7.18 0.36
C ALA A 93 -6.29 6.16 -0.76
N VAL A 94 -7.33 5.92 -1.55
CA VAL A 94 -7.37 4.86 -2.56
C VAL A 94 -6.58 5.26 -3.80
N LEU A 95 -5.43 4.63 -4.04
CA LEU A 95 -4.55 4.88 -5.18
C LEU A 95 -4.31 6.40 -5.38
N GLY A 96 -4.27 6.88 -6.62
CA GLY A 96 -4.21 8.31 -6.93
C GLY A 96 -5.58 9.04 -6.88
N LEU A 97 -6.66 8.34 -6.49
CA LEU A 97 -8.03 8.88 -6.49
C LEU A 97 -8.39 9.61 -5.19
N GLY A 98 -7.67 9.35 -4.10
CA GLY A 98 -7.90 9.95 -2.79
C GLY A 98 -9.09 9.35 -2.03
N ASP A 99 -9.89 10.21 -1.42
CA ASP A 99 -11.05 9.81 -0.60
C ASP A 99 -12.28 9.52 -1.48
N ILE A 100 -12.44 8.26 -1.84
CA ILE A 100 -13.58 7.79 -2.66
C ILE A 100 -14.56 6.91 -1.88
N GLY A 101 -14.28 6.67 -0.60
CA GLY A 101 -15.12 5.92 0.32
C GLY A 101 -14.93 4.39 0.27
N PRO A 102 -15.49 3.70 1.27
CA PRO A 102 -15.22 2.28 1.49
C PRO A 102 -15.78 1.35 0.39
N GLU A 103 -16.95 1.65 -0.17
CA GLU A 103 -17.54 0.82 -1.23
C GLU A 103 -16.70 0.87 -2.52
N ALA A 104 -16.27 2.07 -2.91
CA ALA A 104 -15.44 2.24 -4.11
C ALA A 104 -14.02 1.69 -3.93
N ALA A 105 -13.54 1.51 -2.69
CA ALA A 105 -12.27 0.87 -2.39
C ALA A 105 -12.29 -0.67 -2.53
N MET A 106 -13.47 -1.31 -2.51
CA MET A 106 -13.60 -2.77 -2.53
C MET A 106 -12.82 -3.46 -3.66
N PRO A 107 -12.79 -2.97 -4.90
CA PRO A 107 -12.01 -3.61 -5.95
C PRO A 107 -10.51 -3.69 -5.63
N VAL A 108 -9.96 -2.69 -4.95
CA VAL A 108 -8.55 -2.69 -4.52
C VAL A 108 -8.36 -3.70 -3.40
N MET A 109 -9.26 -3.73 -2.42
CA MET A 109 -9.20 -4.65 -1.28
C MET A 109 -9.30 -6.12 -1.72
N GLU A 110 -10.16 -6.43 -2.69
CA GLU A 110 -10.21 -7.76 -3.31
C GLU A 110 -8.91 -8.08 -4.06
N GLY A 111 -8.35 -7.11 -4.77
CA GLY A 111 -7.05 -7.26 -5.42
C GLY A 111 -5.95 -7.59 -4.41
N LYS A 112 -5.90 -6.87 -3.27
CA LYS A 112 -4.97 -7.17 -2.18
C LYS A 112 -5.18 -8.59 -1.64
N ALA A 113 -6.43 -9.03 -1.46
CA ALA A 113 -6.74 -10.39 -1.01
C ALA A 113 -6.25 -11.45 -2.01
N VAL A 114 -6.38 -11.22 -3.31
CA VAL A 114 -5.82 -12.09 -4.36
C VAL A 114 -4.29 -12.16 -4.25
N LEU A 115 -3.60 -11.02 -4.04
CA LEU A 115 -2.14 -11.00 -3.89
C LEU A 115 -1.69 -11.78 -2.64
N PHE A 116 -2.36 -11.60 -1.50
CA PHE A 116 -2.11 -12.41 -0.29
C PHE A 116 -2.22 -13.91 -0.58
N LYS A 117 -3.25 -14.29 -1.33
CA LYS A 117 -3.48 -15.71 -1.66
C LYS A 117 -2.43 -16.25 -2.62
N GLN A 118 -2.18 -15.54 -3.73
CA GLN A 118 -1.31 -16.02 -4.82
C GLN A 118 0.17 -16.06 -4.41
N PHE A 119 0.64 -15.04 -3.71
CA PHE A 119 2.05 -14.91 -3.38
C PHE A 119 2.39 -15.38 -1.96
N GLY A 120 1.46 -15.23 -1.01
CA GLY A 120 1.70 -15.61 0.39
C GLY A 120 1.02 -16.89 0.82
N GLY A 121 0.09 -17.45 0.04
CA GLY A 121 -0.72 -18.59 0.46
C GLY A 121 -1.68 -18.27 1.63
N VAL A 122 -1.85 -16.97 1.94
CA VAL A 122 -2.67 -16.47 3.04
C VAL A 122 -4.08 -16.17 2.54
N ASP A 123 -5.08 -16.59 3.28
CA ASP A 123 -6.48 -16.25 3.03
C ASP A 123 -6.73 -14.84 3.56
N ALA A 124 -7.14 -13.90 2.71
CA ALA A 124 -7.43 -12.53 3.13
C ALA A 124 -8.88 -12.17 2.80
N TRP A 125 -9.48 -11.34 3.66
CA TRP A 125 -10.86 -10.90 3.49
C TRP A 125 -10.96 -9.38 3.61
N PRO A 126 -11.59 -8.71 2.61
CA PRO A 126 -11.86 -7.27 2.66
C PRO A 126 -12.81 -6.90 3.80
N VAL A 127 -12.45 -5.84 4.53
CA VAL A 127 -13.26 -5.25 5.59
C VAL A 127 -13.30 -3.74 5.35
N ALA A 128 -14.26 -3.30 4.57
CA ALA A 128 -14.49 -1.88 4.29
C ALA A 128 -15.38 -1.28 5.37
N LEU A 129 -14.92 -0.19 6.00
CA LEU A 129 -15.57 0.44 7.15
C LEU A 129 -16.21 1.78 6.74
N ASP A 130 -17.48 1.94 6.99
CA ASP A 130 -18.21 3.20 6.77
C ASP A 130 -18.03 4.15 7.96
N THR A 131 -16.76 4.43 8.27
CA THR A 131 -16.35 5.43 9.26
C THR A 131 -14.96 5.93 8.97
N LYS A 132 -14.69 7.20 9.29
CA LYS A 132 -13.38 7.84 9.17
C LYS A 132 -12.78 8.20 10.54
N ASP A 133 -13.50 7.90 11.62
CA ASP A 133 -13.07 8.17 12.98
C ASP A 133 -12.02 7.13 13.42
N PRO A 134 -10.81 7.56 13.79
CA PRO A 134 -9.75 6.65 14.24
C PRO A 134 -10.13 5.81 15.46
N ASP A 135 -10.87 6.37 16.42
CA ASP A 135 -11.29 5.67 17.64
C ASP A 135 -12.28 4.56 17.31
N GLU A 136 -13.22 4.84 16.41
CA GLU A 136 -14.19 3.87 15.95
C GLU A 136 -13.52 2.76 15.11
N ILE A 137 -12.61 3.11 14.20
CA ILE A 137 -11.84 2.13 13.41
C ILE A 137 -11.08 1.18 14.35
N VAL A 138 -10.33 1.71 15.32
CA VAL A 138 -9.58 0.90 16.29
C VAL A 138 -10.52 -0.01 17.09
N SER A 139 -11.65 0.51 17.54
CA SER A 139 -12.65 -0.28 18.30
C SER A 139 -13.22 -1.43 17.48
N ILE A 140 -13.58 -1.19 16.22
CA ILE A 140 -14.12 -2.21 15.31
C ILE A 140 -13.07 -3.29 15.02
N VAL A 141 -11.84 -2.89 14.67
CA VAL A 141 -10.76 -3.84 14.34
C VAL A 141 -10.42 -4.73 15.55
N LYS A 142 -10.39 -4.17 16.75
CA LYS A 142 -10.23 -4.95 18.00
C LYS A 142 -11.35 -5.98 18.19
N ALA A 143 -12.59 -5.58 17.92
CA ALA A 143 -13.75 -6.48 18.03
C ALA A 143 -13.71 -7.60 16.97
N LEU A 144 -13.13 -7.38 15.80
CA LEU A 144 -12.96 -8.37 14.73
C LEU A 144 -11.75 -9.30 14.94
N ALA A 145 -10.74 -8.89 15.69
CA ALA A 145 -9.47 -9.60 15.87
C ALA A 145 -9.57 -11.08 16.30
N PRO A 146 -10.60 -11.52 17.06
CA PRO A 146 -10.77 -12.93 17.39
C PRO A 146 -10.83 -13.86 16.17
N ALA A 147 -11.33 -13.39 15.01
CA ALA A 147 -11.49 -14.18 13.79
C ALA A 147 -10.23 -14.25 12.92
N TYR A 148 -9.28 -13.34 13.10
CA TYR A 148 -8.14 -13.15 12.19
C TYR A 148 -6.81 -13.48 12.85
N GLY A 149 -5.87 -13.96 12.04
CA GLY A 149 -4.48 -14.21 12.41
C GLY A 149 -3.58 -12.98 12.25
N GLY A 150 -4.04 -11.97 11.51
CA GLY A 150 -3.37 -10.70 11.28
C GLY A 150 -4.30 -9.64 10.69
N ILE A 151 -3.88 -8.38 10.75
CA ILE A 151 -4.57 -7.21 10.19
C ILE A 151 -3.64 -6.53 9.20
N ASN A 152 -4.13 -6.31 7.99
CA ASN A 152 -3.53 -5.41 7.00
C ASN A 152 -4.41 -4.16 6.89
N LEU A 153 -3.88 -3.02 7.27
CA LEU A 153 -4.51 -1.73 7.02
C LEU A 153 -4.15 -1.29 5.61
N GLU A 154 -5.11 -0.82 4.83
CA GLU A 154 -4.95 -0.46 3.42
C GLU A 154 -5.72 0.80 3.09
N ASP A 155 -5.12 1.69 2.29
CA ASP A 155 -5.77 2.90 1.76
C ASP A 155 -6.41 3.82 2.83
N ILE A 156 -5.79 3.90 4.01
CA ILE A 156 -6.16 4.80 5.10
C ILE A 156 -5.26 6.03 5.07
N ALA A 157 -5.84 7.21 4.94
CA ALA A 157 -5.09 8.45 4.76
C ALA A 157 -4.21 8.82 5.96
N ALA A 158 -3.01 9.37 5.66
CA ALA A 158 -2.22 10.06 6.67
C ALA A 158 -2.91 11.40 7.07
N PRO A 159 -2.79 11.87 8.35
CA PRO A 159 -1.92 11.30 9.39
C PRO A 159 -2.58 10.20 10.23
N LYS A 160 -3.90 9.96 10.13
CA LYS A 160 -4.65 9.05 11.03
C LYS A 160 -4.18 7.60 10.94
N CYS A 161 -3.68 7.16 9.79
CA CYS A 161 -3.18 5.79 9.61
C CYS A 161 -2.04 5.45 10.59
N PHE A 162 -1.21 6.41 10.96
CA PHE A 162 -0.12 6.22 11.89
C PHE A 162 -0.62 5.92 13.31
N ASP A 163 -1.59 6.70 13.79
CA ASP A 163 -2.20 6.51 15.11
C ASP A 163 -2.97 5.19 15.19
N ILE A 164 -3.78 4.90 14.17
CA ILE A 164 -4.55 3.65 14.08
C ILE A 164 -3.62 2.44 14.14
N GLU A 165 -2.56 2.43 13.33
CA GLU A 165 -1.60 1.31 13.32
C GLU A 165 -0.88 1.18 14.66
N ALA A 166 -0.37 2.28 15.23
CA ALA A 166 0.36 2.26 16.49
C ALA A 166 -0.49 1.69 17.63
N ARG A 167 -1.74 2.16 17.77
CA ARG A 167 -2.68 1.67 18.79
C ARG A 167 -3.04 0.21 18.61
N LEU A 168 -3.35 -0.21 17.39
CA LEU A 168 -3.69 -1.61 17.12
C LEU A 168 -2.50 -2.55 17.38
N ARG A 169 -1.27 -2.12 17.08
CA ARG A 169 -0.05 -2.90 17.38
C ARG A 169 0.21 -3.05 18.87
N GLU A 170 -0.14 -2.04 19.67
CA GLU A 170 -0.01 -2.09 21.12
C GLU A 170 -1.10 -2.95 21.77
N GLU A 171 -2.34 -2.87 21.25
CA GLU A 171 -3.52 -3.45 21.89
C GLU A 171 -3.87 -4.88 21.42
N LEU A 172 -3.30 -5.35 20.30
CA LEU A 172 -3.57 -6.67 19.74
C LEU A 172 -2.38 -7.64 19.87
N ASP A 173 -2.69 -8.91 20.10
CA ASP A 173 -1.71 -10.03 20.14
C ASP A 173 -1.44 -10.67 18.78
N ILE A 174 -1.93 -10.05 17.69
CA ILE A 174 -1.74 -10.48 16.32
C ILE A 174 -0.99 -9.41 15.52
N PRO A 175 -0.25 -9.78 14.46
CA PRO A 175 0.42 -8.80 13.59
C PRO A 175 -0.56 -7.77 13.02
N VAL A 176 -0.17 -6.50 13.10
CA VAL A 176 -0.84 -5.37 12.44
C VAL A 176 0.17 -4.69 11.53
N PHE A 177 -0.23 -4.43 10.30
CA PHE A 177 0.63 -3.92 9.24
C PHE A 177 -0.14 -2.93 8.38
N HIS A 178 0.41 -1.75 8.12
CA HIS A 178 -0.14 -0.79 7.16
C HIS A 178 0.72 -0.81 5.90
N ASP A 179 0.16 -1.34 4.80
CA ASP A 179 0.93 -1.64 3.59
C ASP A 179 1.47 -0.38 2.91
N ASP A 180 0.66 0.69 2.83
CA ASP A 180 1.08 1.96 2.23
C ASP A 180 2.29 2.59 2.93
N GLN A 181 2.51 2.27 4.19
CA GLN A 181 3.72 2.65 4.91
C GLN A 181 4.85 1.63 4.66
N HIS A 182 4.65 0.43 5.19
CA HIS A 182 5.74 -0.53 5.38
C HIS A 182 6.01 -1.38 4.15
N GLY A 183 4.99 -1.76 3.38
CA GLY A 183 5.16 -2.51 2.13
C GLY A 183 5.96 -1.71 1.13
N THR A 184 5.55 -0.47 0.88
CA THR A 184 6.25 0.46 0.00
C THR A 184 7.69 0.73 0.48
N ALA A 185 7.91 0.92 1.78
CA ALA A 185 9.25 1.13 2.32
C ALA A 185 10.17 -0.10 2.15
N ILE A 186 9.65 -1.30 2.39
CA ILE A 186 10.40 -2.56 2.25
C ILE A 186 10.83 -2.78 0.79
N VAL A 187 9.92 -2.64 -0.17
CA VAL A 187 10.28 -2.86 -1.58
C VAL A 187 11.22 -1.79 -2.10
N THR A 188 11.07 -0.54 -1.66
CA THR A 188 11.97 0.56 -2.00
C THR A 188 13.38 0.31 -1.48
N LEU A 189 13.54 -0.08 -0.21
CA LEU A 189 14.84 -0.43 0.33
C LEU A 189 15.46 -1.62 -0.38
N ALA A 190 14.69 -2.67 -0.66
CA ALA A 190 15.17 -3.85 -1.36
C ALA A 190 15.67 -3.50 -2.78
N ALA A 191 14.94 -2.66 -3.50
CA ALA A 191 15.34 -2.15 -4.81
C ALA A 191 16.60 -1.28 -4.71
N LEU A 192 16.65 -0.36 -3.73
CA LEU A 192 17.79 0.55 -3.55
C LEU A 192 19.09 -0.20 -3.22
N ILE A 193 19.05 -1.19 -2.33
CA ILE A 193 20.21 -2.04 -2.00
C ILE A 193 20.80 -2.67 -3.27
N ASN A 194 19.94 -3.15 -4.18
CA ASN A 194 20.42 -3.78 -5.41
C ASN A 194 20.86 -2.75 -6.46
N ALA A 195 20.15 -1.64 -6.61
CA ALA A 195 20.56 -0.57 -7.51
C ALA A 195 21.90 0.05 -7.13
N LEU A 196 22.16 0.26 -5.83
CA LEU A 196 23.44 0.75 -5.31
C LEU A 196 24.60 -0.18 -5.68
N LYS A 197 24.40 -1.51 -5.61
CA LYS A 197 25.41 -2.50 -6.06
C LYS A 197 25.72 -2.34 -7.56
N VAL A 198 24.69 -2.12 -8.38
CA VAL A 198 24.86 -1.98 -9.84
C VAL A 198 25.68 -0.75 -10.18
N VAL A 199 25.42 0.39 -9.49
CA VAL A 199 26.11 1.65 -9.77
C VAL A 199 27.39 1.85 -8.94
N GLY A 200 27.73 0.89 -8.05
CA GLY A 200 28.96 0.94 -7.24
C GLY A 200 28.95 2.02 -6.16
N LYS A 201 27.79 2.39 -5.62
CA LYS A 201 27.64 3.41 -4.57
C LYS A 201 27.26 2.77 -3.24
N ASN A 202 27.57 3.46 -2.10
CA ASN A 202 27.17 3.03 -0.76
C ASN A 202 26.02 3.90 -0.25
N ILE A 203 25.11 3.33 0.52
CA ILE A 203 23.94 4.04 1.05
C ILE A 203 24.30 5.22 1.96
N GLU A 204 25.43 5.14 2.64
CA GLU A 204 25.92 6.19 3.56
C GLU A 204 26.42 7.45 2.84
N ASP A 205 26.80 7.32 1.57
CA ASP A 205 27.47 8.36 0.77
C ASP A 205 26.52 9.05 -0.23
N VAL A 206 25.34 8.45 -0.48
CA VAL A 206 24.41 8.95 -1.51
C VAL A 206 23.50 10.06 -0.96
N ARG A 207 23.17 11.01 -1.83
CA ARG A 207 22.18 12.06 -1.62
C ARG A 207 20.84 11.60 -2.16
N ILE A 208 19.84 11.51 -1.28
CA ILE A 208 18.51 10.98 -1.59
C ILE A 208 17.50 12.14 -1.60
N VAL A 209 16.80 12.29 -2.71
CA VAL A 209 15.65 13.19 -2.86
C VAL A 209 14.39 12.35 -2.80
N LEU A 210 13.51 12.65 -1.84
CA LEU A 210 12.26 11.94 -1.62
C LEU A 210 11.07 12.87 -1.91
N SER A 211 10.36 12.63 -3.00
CA SER A 211 9.14 13.34 -3.36
C SER A 211 7.91 12.64 -2.78
N GLY A 212 7.23 13.32 -1.87
CA GLY A 212 6.11 12.79 -1.09
C GLY A 212 6.52 12.45 0.34
N VAL A 213 5.91 13.15 1.30
CA VAL A 213 6.20 13.06 2.75
C VAL A 213 4.95 12.64 3.54
N GLY A 214 4.12 11.83 2.88
CA GLY A 214 2.94 11.18 3.47
C GLY A 214 3.29 9.84 4.12
N ALA A 215 2.33 8.90 4.12
CA ALA A 215 2.49 7.58 4.73
C ALA A 215 3.73 6.83 4.20
N ALA A 216 3.80 6.63 2.88
CA ALA A 216 4.91 5.92 2.23
C ALA A 216 6.25 6.62 2.45
N GLY A 217 6.34 7.92 2.13
CA GLY A 217 7.60 8.66 2.22
C GLY A 217 8.15 8.72 3.64
N SER A 218 7.28 8.86 4.66
CA SER A 218 7.72 8.84 6.06
C SER A 218 8.31 7.48 6.45
N ALA A 219 7.68 6.40 6.03
CA ALA A 219 8.17 5.05 6.31
C ALA A 219 9.45 4.73 5.54
N ILE A 220 9.55 5.14 4.27
CA ILE A 220 10.76 5.02 3.45
C ILE A 220 11.93 5.73 4.13
N ALA A 221 11.78 7.01 4.47
CA ALA A 221 12.84 7.78 5.10
C ALA A 221 13.35 7.12 6.39
N LYS A 222 12.43 6.72 7.28
CA LYS A 222 12.77 6.02 8.53
C LYS A 222 13.54 4.72 8.27
N LEU A 223 13.09 3.92 7.30
CA LEU A 223 13.72 2.63 7.00
C LEU A 223 15.10 2.81 6.34
N LEU A 224 15.26 3.78 5.44
CA LEU A 224 16.54 4.11 4.82
C LEU A 224 17.56 4.64 5.84
N MET A 225 17.13 5.52 6.75
CA MET A 225 17.98 6.02 7.86
C MET A 225 18.42 4.87 8.76
N ALA A 226 17.51 3.96 9.13
CA ALA A 226 17.84 2.78 9.92
C ALA A 226 18.84 1.85 9.19
N HIS A 227 18.87 1.89 7.85
CA HIS A 227 19.80 1.13 7.02
C HIS A 227 21.10 1.89 6.69
N GLY A 228 21.28 3.10 7.20
CA GLY A 228 22.53 3.86 7.13
C GLY A 228 22.50 5.09 6.19
N ALA A 229 21.38 5.42 5.55
CA ALA A 229 21.28 6.65 4.77
C ALA A 229 21.43 7.88 5.66
N ARG A 230 22.29 8.82 5.25
CA ARG A 230 22.63 10.01 6.05
C ARG A 230 22.13 11.32 5.47
N ASP A 231 21.94 11.38 4.15
CA ASP A 231 21.53 12.59 3.43
C ASP A 231 20.24 12.33 2.67
N ILE A 232 19.10 12.56 3.32
CA ILE A 232 17.76 12.47 2.74
C ILE A 232 17.12 13.85 2.82
N VAL A 233 16.57 14.34 1.70
CA VAL A 233 15.77 15.57 1.67
C VAL A 233 14.36 15.20 1.21
N GLY A 234 13.37 15.37 2.07
CA GLY A 234 11.96 15.16 1.77
C GLY A 234 11.32 16.41 1.18
N TYR A 235 10.52 16.24 0.12
CA TYR A 235 9.78 17.31 -0.54
C TYR A 235 8.28 17.10 -0.41
N GLY A 236 7.61 18.11 0.12
CA GLY A 236 6.16 18.26 0.11
C GLY A 236 5.70 19.23 -0.99
N ARG A 237 4.42 19.57 -0.97
CA ARG A 237 3.86 20.56 -1.90
C ARG A 237 4.48 21.95 -1.75
N ASP A 238 4.93 22.26 -0.54
CA ASP A 238 5.50 23.56 -0.17
C ASP A 238 7.03 23.61 -0.37
N GLY A 239 7.63 22.57 -0.95
CA GLY A 239 9.07 22.43 -1.17
C GLY A 239 9.76 21.50 -0.16
N ALA A 240 11.07 21.72 0.03
CA ALA A 240 11.90 20.90 0.91
C ALA A 240 11.46 21.02 2.38
N LEU A 241 11.33 19.87 3.05
CA LEU A 241 11.16 19.85 4.53
C LEU A 241 12.46 20.32 5.19
N ASN A 242 12.31 21.25 6.12
CA ASN A 242 13.42 21.80 6.89
C ASN A 242 13.04 21.95 8.35
N GLY A 243 13.91 21.49 9.26
CA GLY A 243 13.73 21.59 10.71
C GLY A 243 13.66 23.03 11.24
N ASP A 244 14.16 24.00 10.47
CA ASP A 244 14.11 25.42 10.83
C ASP A 244 12.70 26.04 10.70
N ASN A 245 11.78 25.38 10.00
CA ASN A 245 10.40 25.85 9.81
C ASN A 245 9.42 24.70 9.91
N THR A 246 8.99 24.37 11.12
CA THR A 246 8.06 23.28 11.42
C THR A 246 6.67 23.76 11.81
N GLU A 247 6.39 25.07 11.73
CA GLU A 247 5.10 25.65 12.09
C GLU A 247 3.98 25.09 11.18
N GLY A 248 2.86 24.67 11.78
CA GLY A 248 1.73 24.08 11.07
C GLY A 248 1.93 22.62 10.60
N MET A 249 3.10 22.03 10.81
CA MET A 249 3.33 20.63 10.49
C MET A 249 2.69 19.71 11.54
N ASN A 250 2.09 18.60 11.07
CA ASN A 250 1.73 17.50 11.96
C ASN A 250 2.98 16.81 12.52
N GLU A 251 2.83 16.01 13.57
CA GLU A 251 3.93 15.36 14.29
C GLU A 251 4.86 14.57 13.36
N HIS A 252 4.31 13.80 12.41
CA HIS A 252 5.11 12.96 11.50
C HIS A 252 5.93 13.80 10.51
N ARG A 253 5.36 14.85 9.95
CA ARG A 253 6.10 15.78 9.07
C ARG A 253 7.15 16.54 9.84
N ARG A 254 6.85 16.97 11.07
CA ARG A 254 7.83 17.62 11.95
C ARG A 254 8.98 16.69 12.25
N TRP A 255 8.69 15.44 12.62
CA TRP A 255 9.74 14.44 12.86
C TRP A 255 10.67 14.29 11.66
N LEU A 256 10.10 14.18 10.43
CA LEU A 256 10.90 14.11 9.21
C LEU A 256 11.76 15.37 9.02
N ALA A 257 11.17 16.56 9.18
CA ALA A 257 11.88 17.82 9.02
C ALA A 257 13.07 17.95 9.98
N GLU A 258 12.93 17.44 11.22
CA GLU A 258 13.96 17.48 12.26
C GLU A 258 15.05 16.41 12.08
N HIS A 259 14.75 15.29 11.42
CA HIS A 259 15.67 14.14 11.29
C HIS A 259 16.24 13.95 9.89
N THR A 260 15.76 14.71 8.91
CA THR A 260 16.25 14.68 7.52
C THR A 260 16.83 16.02 7.13
N ASN A 261 17.27 16.16 5.88
CA ASN A 261 17.81 17.41 5.32
C ASN A 261 19.00 17.99 6.13
N PRO A 262 20.08 17.23 6.34
CA PRO A 262 21.23 17.69 7.16
C PRO A 262 21.97 18.88 6.56
N ARG A 263 21.71 19.19 5.29
CA ARG A 263 22.31 20.30 4.55
C ARG A 263 21.47 21.58 4.55
N HIS A 264 20.32 21.58 5.23
CA HIS A 264 19.35 22.69 5.26
C HIS A 264 18.96 23.19 3.86
N VAL A 265 18.79 22.25 2.90
CA VAL A 265 18.34 22.56 1.54
C VAL A 265 16.95 23.18 1.59
N THR A 266 16.75 24.21 0.82
CA THR A 266 15.48 24.92 0.62
C THR A 266 15.10 24.88 -0.85
N GLY A 267 13.92 25.36 -1.22
CA GLY A 267 13.48 25.44 -2.61
C GLY A 267 12.58 24.29 -3.05
N ASN A 268 12.39 24.19 -4.36
CA ASN A 268 11.47 23.24 -4.95
C ASN A 268 12.16 21.89 -5.29
N LEU A 269 11.35 20.91 -5.70
CA LEU A 269 11.80 19.55 -6.00
C LEU A 269 12.88 19.53 -7.12
N LYS A 270 12.68 20.29 -8.21
CA LYS A 270 13.61 20.31 -9.35
C LYS A 270 14.98 20.86 -8.98
N GLU A 271 15.01 21.88 -8.12
CA GLU A 271 16.27 22.42 -7.56
C GLU A 271 17.00 21.39 -6.69
N GLY A 272 16.22 20.58 -5.94
CA GLY A 272 16.76 19.55 -5.07
C GLY A 272 17.43 18.39 -5.79
N LEU A 273 17.06 18.12 -7.05
CA LEU A 273 17.68 17.07 -7.86
C LEU A 273 19.13 17.34 -8.23
N LYS A 274 19.57 18.59 -8.17
CA LYS A 274 20.95 18.94 -8.53
C LYS A 274 21.98 18.25 -7.62
N GLY A 275 22.74 17.36 -8.23
CA GLY A 275 23.75 16.57 -7.53
C GLY A 275 23.18 15.50 -6.59
N ALA A 276 21.92 15.12 -6.77
CA ALA A 276 21.33 13.96 -6.11
C ALA A 276 21.81 12.66 -6.76
N ASP A 277 21.97 11.60 -5.97
CA ASP A 277 22.31 10.27 -6.42
C ASP A 277 21.08 9.39 -6.58
N VAL A 278 20.04 9.64 -5.79
CA VAL A 278 18.82 8.85 -5.75
C VAL A 278 17.61 9.77 -5.73
N PHE A 279 16.66 9.51 -6.62
CA PHE A 279 15.30 10.07 -6.56
C PHE A 279 14.31 8.98 -6.22
N ILE A 280 13.45 9.23 -5.25
CA ILE A 280 12.36 8.34 -4.84
C ILE A 280 11.06 9.16 -4.87
N GLY A 281 10.14 8.81 -5.78
CA GLY A 281 8.83 9.44 -5.92
C GLY A 281 7.72 8.55 -5.37
N VAL A 282 6.93 9.08 -4.46
CA VAL A 282 5.71 8.47 -3.88
C VAL A 282 4.63 9.53 -3.66
N SER A 283 4.48 10.43 -4.64
CA SER A 283 3.63 11.62 -4.52
C SER A 283 2.52 11.66 -5.57
N SER A 284 2.73 12.34 -6.67
CA SER A 284 1.77 12.47 -7.77
C SER A 284 2.49 12.41 -9.11
N GLY A 285 1.78 11.97 -10.14
CA GLY A 285 2.34 11.83 -11.48
C GLY A 285 2.68 13.15 -12.16
N ASN A 286 3.56 13.07 -13.18
CA ASN A 286 3.93 14.18 -14.06
C ASN A 286 4.49 15.39 -13.32
N LEU A 287 5.35 15.20 -12.32
CA LEU A 287 6.02 16.28 -11.59
C LEU A 287 7.33 16.71 -12.22
N LEU A 288 7.95 15.81 -12.94
CA LEU A 288 9.28 15.98 -13.53
C LEU A 288 9.24 15.65 -15.02
N GLU A 289 10.08 16.36 -15.77
CA GLU A 289 10.41 16.02 -17.15
C GLU A 289 11.74 15.25 -17.17
N PRO A 290 12.04 14.45 -18.22
CA PRO A 290 13.32 13.73 -18.31
C PRO A 290 14.54 14.65 -18.17
N GLU A 291 14.46 15.89 -18.64
CA GLU A 291 15.51 16.90 -18.55
C GLU A 291 15.81 17.33 -17.11
N ASP A 292 14.81 17.27 -16.23
CA ASP A 292 14.99 17.60 -14.80
C ASP A 292 15.91 16.58 -14.09
N LEU A 293 16.03 15.36 -14.63
CA LEU A 293 16.91 14.31 -14.10
C LEU A 293 18.36 14.47 -14.57
N ALA A 294 18.61 15.21 -15.64
CA ALA A 294 19.94 15.39 -16.22
C ALA A 294 20.92 16.13 -15.29
N VAL A 295 20.42 16.79 -14.24
CA VAL A 295 21.23 17.50 -13.24
C VAL A 295 21.69 16.62 -12.09
N MET A 296 21.24 15.36 -12.04
CA MET A 296 21.64 14.39 -11.04
C MET A 296 23.09 13.90 -11.29
N ASN A 297 23.66 13.25 -10.28
CA ASN A 297 25.00 12.69 -10.37
C ASN A 297 25.06 11.51 -11.37
N GLU A 298 26.25 11.23 -11.90
CA GLU A 298 26.51 10.04 -12.71
C GLU A 298 26.12 8.77 -11.94
N GLY A 299 25.50 7.81 -12.62
CA GLY A 299 24.95 6.61 -12.01
C GLY A 299 23.79 6.91 -11.07
N ALA A 300 22.96 7.90 -11.41
CA ALA A 300 21.75 8.22 -10.64
C ALA A 300 20.75 7.06 -10.65
N ILE A 301 20.05 6.89 -9.54
CA ILE A 301 18.98 5.91 -9.36
C ILE A 301 17.65 6.66 -9.29
N VAL A 302 16.67 6.25 -10.10
CA VAL A 302 15.36 6.89 -10.15
C VAL A 302 14.27 5.85 -9.90
N PHE A 303 13.48 6.06 -8.85
CA PHE A 303 12.29 5.29 -8.51
C PHE A 303 11.06 6.20 -8.54
N ALA A 304 10.41 6.28 -9.70
CA ALA A 304 9.17 7.04 -9.89
C ALA A 304 7.97 6.11 -9.67
N MET A 305 7.47 6.07 -8.43
CA MET A 305 6.50 5.06 -7.98
C MET A 305 5.09 5.59 -7.78
N ALA A 306 4.79 6.83 -8.15
CA ALA A 306 3.42 7.33 -8.12
C ALA A 306 2.51 6.50 -9.05
N ASN A 307 1.29 6.26 -8.61
CA ASN A 307 0.34 5.40 -9.29
C ASN A 307 -1.02 6.12 -9.43
N PRO A 308 -1.71 6.09 -10.60
CA PRO A 308 -1.40 5.28 -11.80
C PRO A 308 -0.36 5.88 -12.75
N THR A 309 0.01 7.14 -12.58
CA THR A 309 1.00 7.83 -13.43
C THR A 309 2.25 8.12 -12.62
N PRO A 310 3.46 7.75 -13.10
CA PRO A 310 4.70 8.02 -12.39
C PRO A 310 5.04 9.52 -12.36
N GLU A 311 5.96 9.93 -11.48
CA GLU A 311 6.42 11.32 -11.37
C GLU A 311 7.12 11.83 -12.61
N VAL A 312 7.74 10.95 -13.38
CA VAL A 312 8.42 11.21 -14.64
C VAL A 312 8.16 10.04 -15.59
N ASP A 313 7.99 10.34 -16.85
CA ASP A 313 7.83 9.32 -17.91
C ASP A 313 9.17 8.60 -18.12
N PRO A 314 9.19 7.23 -18.17
CA PRO A 314 10.42 6.46 -18.31
C PRO A 314 11.09 6.56 -19.67
#